data_7cb41cdbae92f4351935a8c0f1fb053d
#
_entry.id   7cb41cdbae92f4351935a8c0f1fb053d
#
_cell.length_a   1.000
_cell.length_b   1.000
_cell.length_c   1.000
_cell.angle_alpha   90.00
_cell.angle_beta   90.00
_cell.angle_gamma   90.00
#
_symmetry.space_group_name_H-M   'P 1'
#
loop_
_entity.id
_entity.type
_entity.pdbx_description
1 polymer ?
#
loop_
_entity_poly.entity_id
_entity_poly.type
_entity_poly.pdbx_seq_one_letter_code
_entity_poly.pdbx_strand_id
1 'polypeptide(L)'
;MEGKMMEFLYSLLSLLPFTWAQADGLLFMKNAFLAVLVITPLFGLLSTMVVTNKMSFFSDALGHSAFTGMAVGTLAGALAPTPCAVVFAVVFALLFTLVQRKAHMSSDTVIGVFSSTAVALGIFIATLGGQSFTKFNALLIGDVLSVSPAEIGLLFCILVGVAVFWLFALNRMLLTGVHPALADSRGIRVVLYEALFA
;
A
#
# COMPACT_ATOMS: atom_id res chain seq x y z
N MET A 1 23.13 -1.15 -12.11
CA MET A 1 22.95 0.16 -11.44
C MET A 1 22.53 -0.02 -9.99
N GLU A 2 21.63 -0.95 -9.69
CA GLU A 2 21.12 -1.21 -8.33
C GLU A 2 22.21 -1.54 -7.31
N GLY A 3 23.19 -2.40 -7.63
CA GLY A 3 24.25 -2.77 -6.69
C GLY A 3 25.09 -1.59 -6.20
N LYS A 4 25.51 -0.68 -7.10
CA LYS A 4 26.30 0.50 -6.71
C LYS A 4 25.51 1.49 -5.85
N MET A 5 24.22 1.63 -6.08
CA MET A 5 23.35 2.48 -5.27
C MET A 5 23.19 1.90 -3.85
N MET A 6 23.01 0.58 -3.75
CA MET A 6 22.92 -0.09 -2.45
C MET A 6 24.24 -0.04 -1.67
N GLU A 7 25.38 -0.25 -2.32
CA GLU A 7 26.70 -0.11 -1.70
C GLU A 7 26.92 1.30 -1.14
N PHE A 8 26.54 2.33 -1.90
CA PHE A 8 26.61 3.72 -1.45
C PHE A 8 25.72 3.97 -0.22
N LEU A 9 24.48 3.45 -0.23
CA LEU A 9 23.55 3.58 0.89
C LEU A 9 24.06 2.83 2.13
N TYR A 10 24.65 1.64 1.98
CA TYR A 10 25.24 0.91 3.09
C TYR A 10 26.48 1.63 3.66
N SER A 11 27.31 2.25 2.80
CA SER A 11 28.45 3.04 3.23
C SER A 11 27.99 4.29 4.00
N LEU A 12 26.90 4.91 3.58
CA LEU A 12 26.32 6.05 4.30
C LEU A 12 25.76 5.62 5.67
N LEU A 13 25.12 4.46 5.74
CA LEU A 13 24.61 3.90 7.00
C LEU A 13 25.75 3.53 7.97
N SER A 14 26.91 3.09 7.47
CA SER A 14 28.04 2.74 8.30
C SER A 14 28.67 3.94 9.02
N LEU A 15 28.33 5.17 8.62
CA LEU A 15 28.72 6.40 9.33
C LEU A 15 27.91 6.62 10.61
N LEU A 16 26.78 5.93 10.77
CA LEU A 16 25.98 6.05 11.98
C LEU A 16 26.67 5.37 13.18
N PRO A 17 26.61 5.97 14.38
CA PRO A 17 27.30 5.45 15.58
C PRO A 17 26.56 4.25 16.21
N PHE A 18 25.97 3.38 15.40
CA PHE A 18 25.27 2.20 15.88
C PHE A 18 26.02 0.93 15.54
N THR A 19 26.12 0.01 16.48
CA THR A 19 26.83 -1.27 16.30
C THR A 19 26.29 -2.11 15.14
N TRP A 20 24.98 -2.10 14.94
CA TRP A 20 24.32 -2.83 13.84
C TRP A 20 24.60 -2.20 12.46
N ALA A 21 24.78 -0.87 12.40
CA ALA A 21 25.07 -0.16 11.16
C ALA A 21 26.52 -0.39 10.69
N GLN A 22 27.44 -0.61 11.62
CA GLN A 22 28.85 -0.86 11.36
C GLN A 22 29.18 -2.35 11.14
N ALA A 23 28.29 -3.25 11.57
CA ALA A 23 28.49 -4.69 11.43
C ALA A 23 28.16 -5.17 10.01
N ASP A 24 29.11 -5.84 9.35
CA ASP A 24 28.93 -6.36 7.98
C ASP A 24 27.99 -7.58 7.94
N GLY A 25 27.80 -8.28 9.07
CA GLY A 25 26.92 -9.45 9.16
C GLY A 25 25.43 -9.14 9.32
N LEU A 26 25.03 -7.87 9.50
CA LEU A 26 23.65 -7.48 9.80
C LEU A 26 22.98 -6.76 8.61
N LEU A 27 23.18 -7.25 7.40
CA LEU A 27 22.60 -6.68 6.17
C LEU A 27 21.07 -6.60 6.22
N PHE A 28 20.41 -7.57 6.85
CA PHE A 28 18.96 -7.57 7.00
C PHE A 28 18.46 -6.35 7.82
N MET A 29 19.19 -5.93 8.84
CA MET A 29 18.85 -4.73 9.63
C MET A 29 19.05 -3.45 8.81
N LYS A 30 20.11 -3.39 8.00
CA LYS A 30 20.37 -2.26 7.09
C LYS A 30 19.24 -2.15 6.05
N ASN A 31 18.82 -3.27 5.48
CA ASN A 31 17.69 -3.32 4.55
C ASN A 31 16.38 -2.88 5.20
N ALA A 32 16.08 -3.41 6.38
CA ALA A 32 14.87 -3.03 7.13
C ALA A 32 14.85 -1.52 7.43
N PHE A 33 15.96 -0.96 7.87
CA PHE A 33 16.08 0.47 8.14
C PHE A 33 15.88 1.32 6.87
N LEU A 34 16.51 0.94 5.75
CA LEU A 34 16.33 1.62 4.47
C LEU A 34 14.88 1.52 3.98
N ALA A 35 14.26 0.37 4.11
CA ALA A 35 12.85 0.19 3.76
C ALA A 35 11.95 1.14 4.56
N VAL A 36 12.12 1.20 5.89
CA VAL A 36 11.37 2.13 6.75
C VAL A 36 11.62 3.59 6.36
N LEU A 37 12.86 3.95 6.06
CA LEU A 37 13.24 5.32 5.67
C LEU A 37 12.58 5.73 4.35
N VAL A 38 12.37 4.80 3.42
CA VAL A 38 11.68 5.05 2.14
C VAL A 38 10.16 5.03 2.31
N ILE A 39 9.62 4.11 3.10
CA ILE A 39 8.18 3.97 3.32
C ILE A 39 7.60 5.15 4.11
N THR A 40 8.35 5.68 5.09
CA THR A 40 7.89 6.77 5.95
C THR A 40 7.47 8.02 5.17
N PRO A 41 8.29 8.61 4.29
CA PRO A 41 7.87 9.75 3.49
C PRO A 41 6.77 9.39 2.47
N LEU A 42 6.75 8.16 1.94
CA LEU A 42 5.69 7.70 1.05
C LEU A 42 4.32 7.74 1.75
N PHE A 43 4.22 7.15 2.94
CA PHE A 43 2.99 7.20 3.72
C PHE A 43 2.67 8.61 4.24
N GLY A 44 3.69 9.42 4.55
CA GLY A 44 3.52 10.83 4.88
C GLY A 44 2.82 11.62 3.77
N LEU A 45 3.23 11.42 2.53
CA LEU A 45 2.58 12.03 1.36
C LEU A 45 1.13 11.54 1.20
N LEU A 46 0.89 10.24 1.28
CA LEU A 46 -0.44 9.66 1.10
C LEU A 46 -1.39 10.02 2.26
N SER A 47 -0.90 10.12 3.49
CA SER A 47 -1.71 10.38 4.69
C SER A 47 -2.52 11.68 4.59
N THR A 48 -1.99 12.72 3.95
CA THR A 48 -2.68 13.98 3.73
C THR A 48 -4.02 13.79 3.03
N MET A 49 -4.05 12.94 1.99
CA MET A 49 -5.28 12.66 1.26
C MET A 49 -6.20 11.68 1.97
N VAL A 50 -5.64 10.70 2.67
CA VAL A 50 -6.41 9.76 3.50
C VAL A 50 -7.23 10.55 4.53
N VAL A 51 -6.60 11.49 5.22
CA VAL A 51 -7.27 12.35 6.22
C VAL A 51 -8.29 13.29 5.57
N THR A 52 -7.92 13.96 4.47
CA THR A 52 -8.80 14.91 3.77
C THR A 52 -10.07 14.24 3.25
N ASN A 53 -9.97 13.00 2.76
CA ASN A 53 -11.11 12.23 2.26
C ASN A 53 -11.84 11.44 3.37
N LYS A 54 -11.46 11.59 4.64
CA LYS A 54 -12.05 10.88 5.79
C LYS A 54 -12.02 9.35 5.61
N MET A 55 -10.90 8.82 5.13
CA MET A 55 -10.70 7.41 4.78
C MET A 55 -9.62 6.76 5.66
N SER A 56 -9.62 7.05 6.97
CA SER A 56 -8.53 6.66 7.89
C SER A 56 -8.26 5.15 7.94
N PHE A 57 -9.29 4.32 7.78
CA PHE A 57 -9.18 2.86 7.78
C PHE A 57 -9.01 2.23 6.39
N PHE A 58 -8.90 3.05 5.33
CA PHE A 58 -8.86 2.54 3.97
C PHE A 58 -7.60 1.71 3.68
N SER A 59 -6.45 2.14 4.19
CA SER A 59 -5.19 1.40 4.05
C SER A 59 -5.23 0.03 4.73
N ASP A 60 -5.91 -0.08 5.88
CA ASP A 60 -6.14 -1.35 6.55
C ASP A 60 -7.03 -2.28 5.73
N ALA A 61 -8.13 -1.75 5.19
CA ALA A 61 -9.01 -2.49 4.27
C ALA A 61 -8.30 -2.97 3.01
N LEU A 62 -7.39 -2.16 2.45
CA LEU A 62 -6.54 -2.56 1.32
C LEU A 62 -5.60 -3.71 1.69
N GLY A 63 -4.98 -3.67 2.87
CA GLY A 63 -4.14 -4.75 3.37
C GLY A 63 -4.90 -6.08 3.46
N HIS A 64 -6.11 -6.03 4.00
CA HIS A 64 -6.99 -7.20 4.06
C HIS A 64 -7.44 -7.69 2.67
N SER A 65 -7.69 -6.79 1.74
CA SER A 65 -8.02 -7.15 0.37
C SER A 65 -6.85 -7.79 -0.36
N ALA A 66 -5.63 -7.30 -0.16
CA ALA A 66 -4.41 -7.87 -0.70
C ALA A 66 -4.21 -9.33 -0.22
N PHE A 67 -4.46 -9.59 1.07
CA PHE A 67 -4.47 -10.94 1.62
C PHE A 67 -5.46 -11.85 0.88
N THR A 68 -6.68 -11.39 0.65
CA THR A 68 -7.68 -12.15 -0.09
C THR A 68 -7.22 -12.42 -1.52
N GLY A 69 -6.61 -11.44 -2.17
CA GLY A 69 -6.02 -11.60 -3.49
C GLY A 69 -4.91 -12.66 -3.53
N MET A 70 -4.05 -12.70 -2.51
CA MET A 70 -3.03 -13.75 -2.36
C MET A 70 -3.67 -15.13 -2.18
N ALA A 71 -4.72 -15.25 -1.35
CA ALA A 71 -5.45 -16.50 -1.13
C ALA A 71 -6.09 -17.01 -2.43
N VAL A 72 -6.72 -16.13 -3.20
CA VAL A 72 -7.27 -16.47 -4.53
C VAL A 72 -6.17 -16.91 -5.48
N GLY A 73 -5.06 -16.19 -5.53
CA GLY A 73 -3.92 -16.51 -6.39
C GLY A 73 -3.33 -17.88 -6.08
N THR A 74 -3.16 -18.23 -4.82
CA THR A 74 -2.65 -19.53 -4.39
C THR A 74 -3.62 -20.65 -4.72
N LEU A 75 -4.93 -20.45 -4.54
CA LEU A 75 -5.95 -21.43 -4.89
C LEU A 75 -6.01 -21.68 -6.41
N ALA A 76 -5.84 -20.63 -7.20
CA ALA A 76 -5.80 -20.70 -8.66
C ALA A 76 -4.50 -21.30 -9.22
N GLY A 77 -3.55 -21.69 -8.36
CA GLY A 77 -2.26 -22.25 -8.79
C GLY A 77 -1.30 -21.22 -9.39
N ALA A 78 -1.47 -19.92 -9.05
CA ALA A 78 -0.59 -18.87 -9.53
C ALA A 78 0.85 -19.07 -8.98
N LEU A 79 1.83 -18.97 -9.86
CA LEU A 79 3.25 -19.09 -9.52
C LEU A 79 3.74 -18.02 -8.54
N ALA A 80 3.11 -16.84 -8.58
CA ALA A 80 3.43 -15.73 -7.68
C ALA A 80 2.13 -15.14 -7.11
N PRO A 81 1.90 -15.17 -5.80
CA PRO A 81 0.69 -14.64 -5.17
C PRO A 81 0.66 -13.09 -5.12
N THR A 82 1.82 -12.44 -5.14
CA THR A 82 1.94 -10.97 -5.04
C THR A 82 1.22 -10.21 -6.17
N PRO A 83 1.35 -10.55 -7.46
CA PRO A 83 0.58 -9.89 -8.52
C PRO A 83 -0.93 -10.04 -8.34
N CYS A 84 -1.40 -11.19 -7.85
CA CYS A 84 -2.82 -11.41 -7.57
C CYS A 84 -3.31 -10.50 -6.44
N ALA A 85 -2.48 -10.27 -5.42
CA ALA A 85 -2.76 -9.32 -4.35
C ALA A 85 -2.95 -7.90 -4.90
N VAL A 86 -2.04 -7.44 -5.76
CA VAL A 86 -2.12 -6.09 -6.36
C VAL A 86 -3.36 -5.94 -7.22
N VAL A 87 -3.63 -6.90 -8.11
CA VAL A 87 -4.82 -6.85 -8.97
C VAL A 87 -6.10 -6.83 -8.14
N PHE A 88 -6.16 -7.68 -7.12
CA PHE A 88 -7.33 -7.73 -6.24
C PHE A 88 -7.51 -6.43 -5.45
N ALA A 89 -6.42 -5.84 -4.93
CA ALA A 89 -6.45 -4.57 -4.22
C ALA A 89 -6.94 -3.42 -5.13
N VAL A 90 -6.50 -3.37 -6.39
CA VAL A 90 -6.98 -2.38 -7.36
C VAL A 90 -8.47 -2.57 -7.65
N VAL A 91 -8.93 -3.80 -7.91
CA VAL A 91 -10.35 -4.09 -8.12
C VAL A 91 -11.18 -3.71 -6.89
N PHE A 92 -10.68 -4.03 -5.70
CA PHE A 92 -11.31 -3.69 -4.44
C PHE A 92 -11.44 -2.17 -4.25
N ALA A 93 -10.38 -1.41 -4.52
CA ALA A 93 -10.38 0.05 -4.42
C ALA A 93 -11.39 0.70 -5.39
N LEU A 94 -11.46 0.20 -6.63
CA LEU A 94 -12.44 0.67 -7.62
C LEU A 94 -13.87 0.34 -7.20
N LEU A 95 -14.13 -0.88 -6.72
CA LEU A 95 -15.45 -1.27 -6.21
C LEU A 95 -15.85 -0.44 -4.99
N PHE A 96 -14.92 -0.21 -4.07
CA PHE A 96 -15.12 0.65 -2.91
C PHE A 96 -15.56 2.05 -3.33
N THR A 97 -14.83 2.68 -4.26
CA THR A 97 -15.13 4.03 -4.75
C THR A 97 -16.52 4.09 -5.40
N LEU A 98 -16.89 3.07 -6.18
CA LEU A 98 -18.22 3.00 -6.81
C LEU A 98 -19.35 2.86 -5.79
N VAL A 99 -19.16 2.00 -4.78
CA VAL A 99 -20.17 1.75 -3.75
C VAL A 99 -20.31 2.96 -2.84
N GLN A 100 -19.20 3.55 -2.39
CA GLN A 100 -19.20 4.74 -1.55
C GLN A 100 -20.02 5.88 -2.15
N ARG A 101 -19.89 6.10 -3.46
CA ARG A 101 -20.65 7.13 -4.18
C ARG A 101 -22.15 6.87 -4.25
N LYS A 102 -22.55 5.60 -4.37
CA LYS A 102 -23.97 5.22 -4.51
C LYS A 102 -24.67 5.04 -3.17
N ALA A 103 -23.94 4.62 -2.14
CA ALA A 103 -24.53 4.19 -0.88
C ALA A 103 -25.00 5.34 0.01
N HIS A 104 -24.60 6.59 -0.23
CA HIS A 104 -24.90 7.77 0.62
C HIS A 104 -24.56 7.52 2.11
N MET A 105 -23.62 6.62 2.38
CA MET A 105 -23.16 6.23 3.71
C MET A 105 -21.82 6.89 4.03
N SER A 106 -21.45 6.93 5.32
CA SER A 106 -20.13 7.40 5.69
C SER A 106 -19.03 6.50 5.12
N SER A 107 -17.89 7.08 4.73
CA SER A 107 -16.72 6.34 4.23
C SER A 107 -16.31 5.21 5.17
N ASP A 108 -16.27 5.49 6.47
CA ASP A 108 -15.85 4.52 7.49
C ASP A 108 -16.79 3.31 7.58
N THR A 109 -18.12 3.51 7.40
CA THR A 109 -19.07 2.40 7.37
C THR A 109 -18.84 1.49 6.16
N VAL A 110 -18.65 2.08 4.99
CA VAL A 110 -18.38 1.31 3.77
C VAL A 110 -17.05 0.57 3.89
N ILE A 111 -16.00 1.24 4.39
CA ILE A 111 -14.70 0.62 4.65
C ILE A 111 -14.83 -0.57 5.59
N GLY A 112 -15.55 -0.43 6.71
CA GLY A 112 -15.75 -1.51 7.68
C GLY A 112 -16.43 -2.74 7.08
N VAL A 113 -17.48 -2.55 6.29
CA VAL A 113 -18.17 -3.65 5.61
C VAL A 113 -17.27 -4.33 4.58
N PHE A 114 -16.58 -3.54 3.76
CA PHE A 114 -15.67 -4.06 2.74
C PHE A 114 -14.49 -4.80 3.36
N SER A 115 -13.86 -4.24 4.40
CA SER A 115 -12.74 -4.87 5.11
C SER A 115 -13.16 -6.20 5.72
N SER A 116 -14.26 -6.22 6.47
CA SER A 116 -14.79 -7.46 7.08
C SER A 116 -15.11 -8.53 6.05
N THR A 117 -15.73 -8.14 4.93
CA THR A 117 -16.04 -9.04 3.82
C THR A 117 -14.78 -9.60 3.18
N ALA A 118 -13.77 -8.74 2.92
CA ALA A 118 -12.50 -9.16 2.36
C ALA A 118 -11.79 -10.18 3.27
N VAL A 119 -11.70 -9.89 4.57
CA VAL A 119 -11.09 -10.82 5.54
C VAL A 119 -11.82 -12.16 5.55
N ALA A 120 -13.15 -12.14 5.66
CA ALA A 120 -13.95 -13.36 5.71
C ALA A 120 -13.79 -14.21 4.44
N LEU A 121 -13.81 -13.59 3.27
CA LEU A 121 -13.57 -14.26 1.98
C LEU A 121 -12.13 -14.80 1.90
N GLY A 122 -11.15 -14.03 2.33
CA GLY A 122 -9.74 -14.44 2.31
C GLY A 122 -9.51 -15.68 3.19
N ILE A 123 -10.03 -15.68 4.41
CA ILE A 123 -9.94 -16.83 5.33
C ILE A 123 -10.67 -18.04 4.74
N PHE A 124 -11.88 -17.84 4.23
CA PHE A 124 -12.67 -18.91 3.61
C PHE A 124 -11.94 -19.57 2.44
N ILE A 125 -11.38 -18.78 1.52
CA ILE A 125 -10.63 -19.25 0.36
C ILE A 125 -9.35 -19.96 0.79
N ALA A 126 -8.62 -19.39 1.77
CA ALA A 126 -7.42 -19.98 2.31
C ALA A 126 -7.67 -21.38 2.92
N THR A 127 -8.80 -21.55 3.63
CA THR A 127 -9.18 -22.84 4.22
C THR A 127 -9.60 -23.87 3.18
N LEU A 128 -10.25 -23.45 2.09
CA LEU A 128 -10.58 -24.36 0.96
C LEU A 128 -9.33 -24.90 0.27
N GLY A 129 -8.26 -24.11 0.19
CA GLY A 129 -6.99 -24.53 -0.42
C GLY A 129 -6.18 -25.53 0.40
N GLY A 130 -6.65 -25.97 1.57
CA GLY A 130 -5.94 -26.90 2.46
C GLY A 130 -4.62 -26.35 3.01
N GLN A 131 -4.35 -25.07 2.84
CA GLN A 131 -3.14 -24.41 3.30
C GLN A 131 -3.25 -24.06 4.79
N SER A 132 -2.14 -24.17 5.51
CA SER A 132 -2.10 -23.82 6.93
C SER A 132 -2.39 -22.31 7.11
N PHE A 133 -3.38 -22.00 7.92
CA PHE A 133 -3.72 -20.62 8.31
C PHE A 133 -2.49 -19.84 8.84
N THR A 134 -1.52 -20.55 9.42
CA THR A 134 -0.27 -19.98 9.94
C THR A 134 0.56 -19.28 8.85
N LYS A 135 0.61 -19.85 7.62
CA LYS A 135 1.33 -19.21 6.50
C LYS A 135 0.67 -17.89 6.08
N PHE A 136 -0.66 -17.87 6.05
CA PHE A 136 -1.40 -16.67 5.68
C PHE A 136 -1.35 -15.60 6.76
N ASN A 137 -1.35 -15.99 8.03
CA ASN A 137 -1.21 -15.04 9.13
C ASN A 137 0.15 -14.33 9.10
N ALA A 138 1.22 -15.05 8.75
CA ALA A 138 2.54 -14.45 8.56
C ALA A 138 2.56 -13.41 7.42
N LEU A 139 1.82 -13.63 6.34
CA LEU A 139 1.68 -12.68 5.25
C LEU A 139 0.88 -11.44 5.63
N LEU A 140 -0.12 -11.57 6.50
CA LEU A 140 -0.89 -10.43 7.04
C LEU A 140 -0.07 -9.54 7.94
N ILE A 141 0.79 -10.13 8.78
CA ILE A 141 1.64 -9.39 9.71
C ILE A 141 2.80 -8.73 8.96
N GLY A 142 3.31 -9.39 7.90
CA GLY A 142 4.49 -8.98 7.18
C GLY A 142 5.78 -9.23 7.98
N ASP A 143 6.91 -9.10 7.32
CA ASP A 143 8.23 -9.20 7.94
C ASP A 143 9.18 -8.16 7.31
N VAL A 144 9.37 -7.07 8.02
CA VAL A 144 10.25 -5.98 7.58
C VAL A 144 11.73 -6.41 7.53
N LEU A 145 12.10 -7.46 8.27
CA LEU A 145 13.48 -7.96 8.30
C LEU A 145 13.84 -8.83 7.11
N SER A 146 12.83 -9.33 6.39
CA SER A 146 13.04 -10.16 5.19
C SER A 146 13.12 -9.34 3.88
N VAL A 147 13.05 -8.01 3.97
CA VAL A 147 13.06 -7.12 2.79
C VAL A 147 14.37 -7.25 2.02
N SER A 148 14.24 -7.52 0.73
CA SER A 148 15.36 -7.64 -0.21
C SER A 148 15.79 -6.27 -0.76
N PRO A 149 17.05 -6.13 -1.23
CA PRO A 149 17.53 -4.92 -1.90
C PRO A 149 16.71 -4.52 -3.13
N ALA A 150 16.20 -5.49 -3.88
CA ALA A 150 15.37 -5.26 -5.06
C ALA A 150 14.02 -4.62 -4.68
N GLU A 151 13.42 -5.05 -3.57
CA GLU A 151 12.17 -4.47 -3.05
C GLU A 151 12.38 -3.04 -2.57
N ILE A 152 13.53 -2.72 -1.95
CA ILE A 152 13.88 -1.35 -1.55
C ILE A 152 14.01 -0.46 -2.80
N GLY A 153 14.65 -0.95 -3.85
CA GLY A 153 14.74 -0.24 -5.13
C GLY A 153 13.36 0.04 -5.73
N LEU A 154 12.47 -0.94 -5.72
CA LEU A 154 11.10 -0.80 -6.18
C LEU A 154 10.32 0.22 -5.34
N LEU A 155 10.42 0.16 -4.01
CA LEU A 155 9.80 1.13 -3.10
C LEU A 155 10.30 2.55 -3.36
N PHE A 156 11.59 2.72 -3.62
CA PHE A 156 12.15 4.01 -3.96
C PHE A 156 11.62 4.55 -5.30
N CYS A 157 11.50 3.70 -6.30
CA CYS A 157 10.86 4.08 -7.57
C CYS A 157 9.39 4.50 -7.38
N ILE A 158 8.65 3.79 -6.54
CA ILE A 158 7.26 4.13 -6.18
C ILE A 158 7.24 5.48 -5.46
N LEU A 159 8.11 5.71 -4.47
CA LEU A 159 8.20 6.99 -3.77
C LEU A 159 8.43 8.16 -4.73
N VAL A 160 9.39 8.03 -5.64
CA VAL A 160 9.68 9.06 -6.64
C VAL A 160 8.49 9.27 -7.57
N GLY A 161 7.87 8.19 -8.05
CA GLY A 161 6.67 8.25 -8.89
C GLY A 161 5.51 8.96 -8.21
N VAL A 162 5.23 8.61 -6.95
CA VAL A 162 4.21 9.27 -6.12
C VAL A 162 4.56 10.73 -5.88
N ALA A 163 5.80 11.05 -5.52
CA ALA A 163 6.24 12.43 -5.29
C ALA A 163 6.07 13.29 -6.55
N VAL A 164 6.47 12.79 -7.71
CA VAL A 164 6.30 13.48 -9.00
C VAL A 164 4.80 13.65 -9.30
N PHE A 165 4.00 12.61 -9.14
CA PHE A 165 2.55 12.70 -9.32
C PHE A 165 1.93 13.75 -8.39
N TRP A 166 2.35 13.81 -7.12
CA TRP A 166 1.90 14.79 -6.14
C TRP A 166 2.20 16.23 -6.56
N LEU A 167 3.37 16.51 -7.13
CA LEU A 167 3.71 17.85 -7.60
C LEU A 167 2.69 18.40 -8.61
N PHE A 168 2.12 17.54 -9.44
CA PHE A 168 1.14 17.93 -10.47
C PHE A 168 -0.32 17.79 -10.02
N ALA A 169 -0.62 16.81 -9.20
CA ALA A 169 -2.00 16.44 -8.85
C ALA A 169 -2.48 17.00 -7.51
N LEU A 170 -1.58 17.35 -6.57
CA LEU A 170 -1.90 17.73 -5.19
C LEU A 170 -3.01 18.78 -5.09
N ASN A 171 -2.85 19.91 -5.77
CA ASN A 171 -3.81 21.01 -5.68
C ASN A 171 -5.21 20.62 -6.18
N ARG A 172 -5.27 19.78 -7.22
CA ARG A 172 -6.56 19.31 -7.77
C ARG A 172 -7.21 18.29 -6.86
N MET A 173 -6.40 17.39 -6.31
CA MET A 173 -6.87 16.35 -5.38
C MET A 173 -7.32 16.95 -4.05
N LEU A 174 -6.59 17.90 -3.48
CA LEU A 174 -7.01 18.62 -2.28
C LEU A 174 -8.33 19.37 -2.51
N LEU A 175 -8.47 20.02 -3.66
CA LEU A 175 -9.71 20.73 -3.97
C LEU A 175 -10.90 19.79 -4.10
N THR A 176 -10.71 18.60 -4.70
CA THR A 176 -11.77 17.59 -4.79
C THR A 176 -12.14 17.02 -3.43
N GLY A 177 -11.18 16.81 -2.51
CA GLY A 177 -11.43 16.28 -1.18
C GLY A 177 -12.09 17.28 -0.22
N VAL A 178 -11.72 18.58 -0.31
CA VAL A 178 -12.24 19.61 0.61
C VAL A 178 -13.55 20.21 0.11
N HIS A 179 -13.65 20.52 -1.19
CA HIS A 179 -14.81 21.18 -1.81
C HIS A 179 -15.14 20.58 -3.18
N PRO A 180 -15.80 19.41 -3.23
CA PRO A 180 -16.12 18.73 -4.50
C PRO A 180 -16.94 19.61 -5.46
N ALA A 181 -17.89 20.40 -4.94
CA ALA A 181 -18.72 21.28 -5.77
C ALA A 181 -17.90 22.41 -6.42
N LEU A 182 -16.88 22.92 -5.72
CA LEU A 182 -15.97 23.93 -6.28
C LEU A 182 -15.02 23.32 -7.30
N ALA A 183 -14.58 22.08 -7.11
CA ALA A 183 -13.77 21.35 -8.07
C ALA A 183 -14.55 21.14 -9.37
N ASP A 184 -15.80 20.71 -9.27
CA ASP A 184 -16.68 20.48 -10.43
C ASP A 184 -16.95 21.77 -11.21
N SER A 185 -17.21 22.89 -10.52
CA SER A 185 -17.40 24.21 -11.15
C SER A 185 -16.15 24.71 -11.89
N ARG A 186 -14.95 24.22 -11.54
CA ARG A 186 -13.69 24.48 -12.23
C ARG A 186 -13.36 23.47 -13.33
N GLY A 187 -14.29 22.58 -13.67
CA GLY A 187 -14.13 21.56 -14.70
C GLY A 187 -13.21 20.41 -14.30
N ILE A 188 -12.93 20.25 -13.00
CA ILE A 188 -12.12 19.13 -12.48
C ILE A 188 -13.05 17.91 -12.34
N ARG A 189 -12.70 16.81 -12.99
CA ARG A 189 -13.46 15.56 -12.90
C ARG A 189 -13.27 14.89 -11.53
N VAL A 190 -14.10 15.22 -10.56
CA VAL A 190 -14.03 14.72 -9.17
C VAL A 190 -13.92 13.19 -9.14
N VAL A 191 -14.76 12.49 -9.93
CA VAL A 191 -14.76 11.02 -10.04
C VAL A 191 -13.38 10.45 -10.39
N LEU A 192 -12.69 11.10 -11.33
CA LEU A 192 -11.38 10.63 -11.81
C LEU A 192 -10.32 10.75 -10.70
N TYR A 193 -10.32 11.87 -9.98
CA TYR A 193 -9.33 12.10 -8.92
C TYR A 193 -9.60 11.24 -7.68
N GLU A 194 -10.85 10.96 -7.35
CA GLU A 194 -11.19 10.00 -6.29
C GLU A 194 -10.76 8.58 -6.66
N ALA A 195 -11.03 8.14 -7.90
CA ALA A 195 -10.61 6.83 -8.37
C ALA A 195 -9.09 6.69 -8.54
N LEU A 196 -8.37 7.78 -8.85
CA LEU A 196 -6.91 7.79 -8.92
C LEU A 196 -6.26 7.73 -7.53
N PHE A 197 -6.97 8.23 -6.52
CA PHE A 197 -6.47 8.19 -5.14
C PHE A 197 -6.70 6.82 -4.49
N ALA A 198 -7.86 6.18 -4.74
CA ALA A 198 -8.19 4.87 -4.20
C ALA A 198 -7.34 3.76 -4.83
#